data_59783ddcfc21b7b657eb0e15eb3c535f
#
_entry.id   59783ddcfc21b7b657eb0e15eb3c535f
#
_cell.length_a   1.000
_cell.length_b   1.000
_cell.length_c   1.000
_cell.angle_alpha   90.00
_cell.angle_beta   90.00
_cell.angle_gamma   90.00
#
_symmetry.space_group_name_H-M   'P 1'
#
loop_
_entity.id
_entity.type
_entity.pdbx_description
1 polymer ?
#
loop_
_entity_poly.entity_id
_entity_poly.type
_entity_poly.pdbx_seq_one_letter_code
_entity_poly.pdbx_strand_id
1 'polypeptide(L)'
;MSEYLQFASAHPLLMAVLATSFLAIVANEVHGNLTGGKKLSPPEAVRLINDRDARVIDVRPVADFKKGHLLGAINIPSAKLQERLGEINKDKTRPVILYCALGGSASESATLLRKQGFAEAFPLRGGLNAWLAANLPVTAK
;
A
#
# COMPACT_ATOMS: atom_id res chain seq x y z
N MET A 1 -37.85 -12.62 13.99
CA MET A 1 -37.88 -11.75 12.78
C MET A 1 -38.74 -10.49 12.96
N SER A 2 -39.88 -10.58 13.61
CA SER A 2 -40.75 -9.43 13.86
C SER A 2 -40.15 -8.34 14.78
N GLU A 3 -39.34 -8.72 15.77
CA GLU A 3 -38.73 -7.76 16.72
C GLU A 3 -37.70 -6.84 16.04
N TYR A 4 -36.89 -7.38 15.11
CA TYR A 4 -35.92 -6.56 14.37
C TYR A 4 -36.59 -5.56 13.43
N LEU A 5 -37.69 -5.98 12.81
CA LEU A 5 -38.49 -5.09 11.94
C LEU A 5 -39.19 -4.00 12.74
N GLN A 6 -39.71 -4.33 13.92
CA GLN A 6 -40.29 -3.35 14.84
C GLN A 6 -39.26 -2.36 15.34
N PHE A 7 -38.07 -2.82 15.73
CA PHE A 7 -36.99 -1.97 16.15
C PHE A 7 -36.56 -1.00 15.01
N ALA A 8 -36.38 -1.52 13.81
CA ALA A 8 -36.00 -0.71 12.64
C ALA A 8 -37.04 0.38 12.33
N SER A 9 -38.33 0.03 12.41
CA SER A 9 -39.42 1.00 12.20
C SER A 9 -39.57 2.03 13.32
N ALA A 10 -39.23 1.63 14.56
CA ALA A 10 -39.28 2.53 15.72
C ALA A 10 -38.10 3.53 15.76
N HIS A 11 -36.99 3.20 15.10
CA HIS A 11 -35.77 4.02 15.12
C HIS A 11 -35.25 4.36 13.71
N PRO A 12 -36.05 5.04 12.88
CA PRO A 12 -35.66 5.30 11.48
C PRO A 12 -34.39 6.13 11.34
N LEU A 13 -34.14 7.05 12.28
CA LEU A 13 -32.92 7.87 12.26
C LEU A 13 -31.66 7.02 12.51
N LEU A 14 -31.72 6.10 13.46
CA LEU A 14 -30.58 5.18 13.73
C LEU A 14 -30.32 4.29 12.53
N MET A 15 -31.35 3.76 11.89
CA MET A 15 -31.21 2.94 10.70
C MET A 15 -30.64 3.74 9.52
N ALA A 16 -31.01 4.99 9.35
CA ALA A 16 -30.45 5.87 8.33
C ALA A 16 -28.94 6.14 8.58
N VAL A 17 -28.57 6.44 9.82
CA VAL A 17 -27.15 6.65 10.19
C VAL A 17 -26.34 5.38 9.97
N LEU A 18 -26.85 4.22 10.35
CA LEU A 18 -26.18 2.92 10.15
C LEU A 18 -25.98 2.65 8.64
N ALA A 19 -27.04 2.84 7.84
CA ALA A 19 -26.98 2.61 6.40
C ALA A 19 -25.99 3.56 5.71
N THR A 20 -26.02 4.85 6.04
CA THR A 20 -25.10 5.84 5.46
C THR A 20 -23.64 5.57 5.87
N SER A 21 -23.41 5.20 7.12
CA SER A 21 -22.06 4.82 7.58
C SER A 21 -21.53 3.59 6.85
N PHE A 22 -22.38 2.57 6.71
CA PHE A 22 -22.02 1.35 5.97
C PHE A 22 -21.71 1.65 4.49
N LEU A 23 -22.56 2.42 3.83
CA LEU A 23 -22.34 2.84 2.45
C LEU A 23 -21.05 3.67 2.30
N ALA A 24 -20.76 4.55 3.24
CA ALA A 24 -19.51 5.33 3.23
C ALA A 24 -18.27 4.45 3.37
N ILE A 25 -18.30 3.44 4.24
CA ILE A 25 -17.22 2.48 4.41
C ILE A 25 -17.01 1.67 3.12
N VAL A 26 -18.10 1.13 2.54
CA VAL A 26 -18.04 0.37 1.29
C VAL A 26 -17.52 1.24 0.14
N ALA A 27 -18.03 2.47 0.02
CA ALA A 27 -17.58 3.40 -1.03
C ALA A 27 -16.09 3.74 -0.88
N ASN A 28 -15.61 3.96 0.34
CA ASN A 28 -14.18 4.20 0.61
C ASN A 28 -13.31 3.01 0.24
N GLU A 29 -13.74 1.80 0.59
CA GLU A 29 -13.01 0.57 0.24
C GLU A 29 -12.96 0.34 -1.27
N VAL A 30 -14.11 0.48 -1.95
CA VAL A 30 -14.18 0.35 -3.41
C VAL A 30 -13.34 1.43 -4.10
N HIS A 31 -13.44 2.67 -3.64
CA HIS A 31 -12.64 3.77 -4.19
C HIS A 31 -11.14 3.51 -4.00
N GLY A 32 -10.72 3.09 -2.81
CA GLY A 32 -9.32 2.74 -2.52
C GLY A 32 -8.80 1.62 -3.42
N ASN A 33 -9.61 0.60 -3.68
CA ASN A 33 -9.23 -0.50 -4.56
C ASN A 33 -9.18 -0.09 -6.04
N LEU A 34 -10.08 0.78 -6.48
CA LEU A 34 -10.12 1.26 -7.88
C LEU A 34 -9.00 2.28 -8.18
N THR A 35 -8.71 3.18 -7.23
CA THR A 35 -7.72 4.25 -7.44
C THR A 35 -6.30 3.85 -7.02
N GLY A 36 -6.17 2.96 -6.03
CA GLY A 36 -4.89 2.50 -5.50
C GLY A 36 -4.08 1.61 -6.44
N GLY A 37 -4.70 1.08 -7.49
CA GLY A 37 -4.08 0.14 -8.42
C GLY A 37 -3.77 -1.23 -7.78
N LYS A 38 -3.11 -2.10 -8.55
CA LYS A 38 -2.74 -3.45 -8.08
C LYS A 38 -1.77 -3.36 -6.92
N LYS A 39 -2.07 -4.07 -5.84
CA LYS A 39 -1.14 -4.31 -4.71
C LYS A 39 -0.53 -5.70 -4.86
N LEU A 40 0.76 -5.82 -4.58
CA LEU A 40 1.45 -7.11 -4.64
C LEU A 40 1.45 -7.79 -3.28
N SER A 41 1.11 -9.07 -3.25
CA SER A 41 1.39 -9.92 -2.08
C SER A 41 2.91 -10.18 -1.96
N PRO A 42 3.42 -10.55 -0.78
CA PRO A 42 4.84 -10.88 -0.63
C PRO A 42 5.36 -11.90 -1.65
N PRO A 43 4.69 -13.03 -1.95
CA PRO A 43 5.13 -13.96 -2.99
C PRO A 43 5.17 -13.35 -4.41
N GLU A 44 4.19 -12.51 -4.76
CA GLU A 44 4.20 -11.81 -6.06
C GLU A 44 5.36 -10.81 -6.14
N ALA A 45 5.66 -10.11 -5.05
CA ALA A 45 6.79 -9.20 -4.97
C ALA A 45 8.13 -9.93 -5.15
N VAL A 46 8.31 -11.08 -4.49
CA VAL A 46 9.51 -11.92 -4.67
C VAL A 46 9.69 -12.34 -6.12
N ARG A 47 8.62 -12.79 -6.78
CA ARG A 47 8.67 -13.16 -8.21
C ARG A 47 9.08 -11.97 -9.07
N LEU A 48 8.48 -10.81 -8.85
CA LEU A 48 8.79 -9.62 -9.65
C LEU A 48 10.24 -9.15 -9.45
N ILE A 49 10.77 -9.26 -8.23
CA ILE A 49 12.18 -8.97 -7.94
C ILE A 49 13.10 -9.95 -8.70
N ASN A 50 12.80 -11.24 -8.64
CA ASN A 50 13.65 -12.28 -9.23
C ASN A 50 13.57 -12.31 -10.75
N ASP A 51 12.37 -12.17 -11.32
CA ASP A 51 12.14 -12.36 -12.75
C ASP A 51 12.40 -11.09 -13.57
N ARG A 52 12.19 -9.92 -12.97
CA ARG A 52 12.23 -8.64 -13.68
C ARG A 52 13.12 -7.58 -13.00
N ASP A 53 13.91 -8.00 -12.02
CA ASP A 53 14.81 -7.09 -11.29
C ASP A 53 14.10 -5.83 -10.76
N ALA A 54 12.93 -6.01 -10.17
CA ALA A 54 12.13 -4.91 -9.64
C ALA A 54 12.90 -4.11 -8.58
N ARG A 55 12.83 -2.80 -8.67
CA ARG A 55 13.41 -1.91 -7.67
C ARG A 55 12.52 -1.88 -6.43
N VAL A 56 13.12 -2.02 -5.26
CA VAL A 56 12.41 -1.98 -3.98
C VAL A 56 12.69 -0.68 -3.25
N ILE A 57 11.66 0.04 -2.87
CA ILE A 57 11.75 1.33 -2.17
C ILE A 57 11.03 1.24 -0.83
N ASP A 58 11.77 1.51 0.23
CA ASP A 58 11.22 1.67 1.58
C ASP A 58 10.85 3.14 1.80
N VAL A 59 9.57 3.41 1.98
CA VAL A 59 9.07 4.78 2.19
C VAL A 59 8.89 5.15 3.66
N ARG A 60 9.38 4.30 4.58
CA ARG A 60 9.39 4.59 6.02
C ARG A 60 10.47 5.63 6.37
N PRO A 61 10.38 6.23 7.57
CA PRO A 61 11.46 7.05 8.09
C PRO A 61 12.81 6.31 8.13
N VAL A 62 13.90 7.04 7.98
CA VAL A 62 15.28 6.50 7.98
C VAL A 62 15.58 5.67 9.24
N ALA A 63 15.08 6.10 10.40
CA ALA A 63 15.28 5.38 11.66
C ALA A 63 14.67 3.96 11.62
N ASP A 64 13.52 3.79 10.98
CA ASP A 64 12.87 2.49 10.85
C ASP A 64 13.56 1.62 9.79
N PHE A 65 14.00 2.21 8.69
CA PHE A 65 14.82 1.52 7.69
C PHE A 65 16.08 0.90 8.30
N LYS A 66 16.77 1.61 9.16
CA LYS A 66 17.99 1.14 9.84
C LYS A 66 17.75 -0.03 10.79
N LYS A 67 16.54 -0.18 11.32
CA LYS A 67 16.18 -1.31 12.20
C LYS A 67 16.02 -2.61 11.44
N GLY A 68 15.68 -2.55 10.17
CA GLY A 68 15.48 -3.71 9.31
C GLY A 68 14.66 -3.33 8.08
N HIS A 69 15.09 -3.82 6.92
CA HIS A 69 14.47 -3.54 5.63
C HIS A 69 14.63 -4.73 4.68
N LEU A 70 13.87 -4.74 3.58
CA LEU A 70 13.97 -5.76 2.54
C LEU A 70 15.36 -5.70 1.89
N LEU A 71 15.87 -6.87 1.51
CA LEU A 71 17.17 -6.97 0.82
C LEU A 71 17.18 -6.11 -0.45
N GLY A 72 18.21 -5.29 -0.62
CA GLY A 72 18.38 -4.41 -1.78
C GLY A 72 17.42 -3.21 -1.82
N ALA A 73 16.64 -2.96 -0.77
CA ALA A 73 15.76 -1.81 -0.71
C ALA A 73 16.52 -0.50 -0.57
N ILE A 74 16.03 0.52 -1.25
CA ILE A 74 16.49 1.90 -1.15
C ILE A 74 15.52 2.65 -0.23
N ASN A 75 16.04 3.40 0.72
CA ASN A 75 15.19 4.22 1.60
C ASN A 75 14.94 5.60 1.00
N ILE A 76 13.71 5.87 0.66
CA ILE A 76 13.23 7.19 0.25
C ILE A 76 11.95 7.46 1.03
N PRO A 77 12.02 8.16 2.16
CA PRO A 77 10.82 8.48 2.96
C PRO A 77 9.72 9.11 2.11
N SER A 78 8.47 8.74 2.35
CA SER A 78 7.32 9.19 1.54
C SER A 78 7.25 10.72 1.39
N ALA A 79 7.57 11.47 2.45
CA ALA A 79 7.61 12.93 2.42
C ALA A 79 8.66 13.51 1.47
N LYS A 80 9.72 12.75 1.14
CA LYS A 80 10.83 13.19 0.29
C LYS A 80 10.81 12.52 -1.09
N LEU A 81 9.85 11.68 -1.37
CA LEU A 81 9.80 10.89 -2.59
C LEU A 81 9.79 11.80 -3.84
N GLN A 82 8.99 12.85 -3.83
CA GLN A 82 8.89 13.77 -4.96
C GLN A 82 10.19 14.54 -5.22
N GLU A 83 10.90 14.95 -4.17
CA GLU A 83 12.18 15.64 -4.29
C GLU A 83 13.30 14.73 -4.79
N ARG A 84 13.22 13.44 -4.43
CA ARG A 84 14.24 12.43 -4.73
C ARG A 84 13.90 11.52 -5.92
N LEU A 85 12.93 11.89 -6.74
CA LEU A 85 12.57 11.15 -7.96
C LEU A 85 13.77 10.97 -8.92
N GLY A 86 14.71 11.89 -8.95
CA GLY A 86 15.92 11.79 -9.74
C GLY A 86 16.76 10.55 -9.47
N GLU A 87 16.68 9.98 -8.27
CA GLU A 87 17.42 8.76 -7.90
C GLU A 87 16.87 7.51 -8.58
N ILE A 88 15.59 7.51 -8.94
CA ILE A 88 14.88 6.38 -9.53
C ILE A 88 14.39 6.63 -10.96
N ASN A 89 14.53 7.86 -11.45
CA ASN A 89 13.96 8.32 -12.72
C ASN A 89 14.72 7.84 -13.97
N LYS A 90 15.88 7.22 -13.80
CA LYS A 90 16.75 6.79 -14.92
C LYS A 90 16.10 5.73 -15.80
N ASP A 91 15.26 4.90 -15.24
CA ASP A 91 14.53 3.87 -15.97
C ASP A 91 13.13 3.72 -15.39
N LYS A 92 12.14 4.31 -16.03
CA LYS A 92 10.72 4.25 -15.69
C LYS A 92 10.03 2.97 -16.15
N THR A 93 10.68 2.17 -16.96
CA THR A 93 10.15 0.87 -17.44
C THR A 93 10.40 -0.26 -16.45
N ARG A 94 11.39 -0.10 -15.58
CA ARG A 94 11.72 -1.06 -14.54
C ARG A 94 10.62 -1.07 -13.46
N PRO A 95 10.07 -2.24 -13.10
CA PRO A 95 9.06 -2.31 -12.05
C PRO A 95 9.58 -1.77 -10.72
N VAL A 96 8.71 -1.09 -9.99
CA VAL A 96 9.02 -0.52 -8.67
C VAL A 96 8.05 -1.08 -7.65
N ILE A 97 8.57 -1.61 -6.57
CA ILE A 97 7.81 -2.07 -5.42
C ILE A 97 8.07 -1.10 -4.26
N LEU A 98 7.00 -0.52 -3.72
CA LEU A 98 7.09 0.38 -2.58
C LEU A 98 6.47 -0.28 -1.35
N TYR A 99 7.10 -0.13 -0.21
CA TYR A 99 6.54 -0.63 1.03
C TYR A 99 6.75 0.34 2.20
N CYS A 100 5.84 0.26 3.13
CA CYS A 100 5.92 0.89 4.45
C CYS A 100 5.66 -0.17 5.53
N ALA A 101 5.32 0.21 6.75
CA ALA A 101 5.04 -0.76 7.81
C ALA A 101 3.78 -1.60 7.51
N LEU A 102 2.67 -0.96 7.12
CA LEU A 102 1.34 -1.57 6.95
C LEU A 102 0.75 -1.45 5.54
N GLY A 103 1.25 -0.57 4.69
CA GLY A 103 0.84 -0.44 3.28
C GLY A 103 0.17 0.89 2.90
N GLY A 104 -0.25 1.74 3.84
CA GLY A 104 -0.96 3.00 3.56
C GLY A 104 -0.13 4.01 2.78
N SER A 105 0.97 4.48 3.34
CA SER A 105 1.86 5.45 2.69
C SER A 105 2.54 4.90 1.43
N ALA A 106 2.75 3.59 1.34
CA ALA A 106 3.24 2.95 0.12
C ALA A 106 2.23 3.02 -1.03
N SER A 107 0.94 2.90 -0.75
CA SER A 107 -0.13 3.03 -1.76
C SER A 107 -0.19 4.45 -2.34
N GLU A 108 -0.10 5.46 -1.49
CA GLU A 108 -0.03 6.87 -1.92
C GLU A 108 1.23 7.14 -2.75
N SER A 109 2.38 6.62 -2.30
CA SER A 109 3.66 6.75 -2.98
C SER A 109 3.65 6.07 -4.35
N ALA A 110 3.06 4.89 -4.48
CA ALA A 110 2.89 4.21 -5.76
C ALA A 110 1.99 5.01 -6.72
N THR A 111 0.94 5.62 -6.21
CA THR A 111 0.07 6.51 -6.99
C THR A 111 0.84 7.73 -7.51
N LEU A 112 1.67 8.34 -6.65
CA LEU A 112 2.53 9.45 -7.05
C LEU A 112 3.48 9.04 -8.20
N LEU A 113 4.15 7.89 -8.06
CA LEU A 113 5.07 7.40 -9.11
C LEU A 113 4.35 7.14 -10.43
N ARG A 114 3.16 6.55 -10.40
CA ARG A 114 2.37 6.33 -11.62
C ARG A 114 2.02 7.65 -12.32
N LYS A 115 1.67 8.69 -11.57
CA LYS A 115 1.45 10.04 -12.12
C LYS A 115 2.70 10.65 -12.73
N GLN A 116 3.88 10.26 -12.28
CA GLN A 116 5.18 10.69 -12.80
C GLN A 116 5.70 9.83 -13.97
N GLY A 117 4.88 8.92 -14.50
CA GLY A 117 5.18 8.13 -15.67
C GLY A 117 5.78 6.74 -15.39
N PHE A 118 5.85 6.30 -14.15
CA PHE A 118 6.22 4.94 -13.80
C PHE A 118 5.02 4.00 -14.05
N ALA A 119 5.07 3.24 -15.14
CA ALA A 119 3.95 2.37 -15.53
C ALA A 119 3.67 1.24 -14.51
N GLU A 120 4.72 0.72 -13.89
CA GLU A 120 4.66 -0.43 -12.99
C GLU A 120 5.19 -0.07 -11.60
N ALA A 121 4.43 0.75 -10.87
CA ALA A 121 4.67 1.05 -9.47
C ALA A 121 3.58 0.38 -8.61
N PHE A 122 4.00 -0.53 -7.74
CA PHE A 122 3.11 -1.36 -6.93
C PHE A 122 3.42 -1.24 -5.46
N PRO A 123 2.42 -1.00 -4.60
CA PRO A 123 2.61 -1.10 -3.16
C PRO A 123 2.61 -2.58 -2.74
N LEU A 124 3.42 -2.91 -1.75
CA LEU A 124 3.42 -4.22 -1.09
C LEU A 124 2.23 -4.31 -0.14
N ARG A 125 1.35 -5.27 -0.39
CA ARG A 125 0.16 -5.51 0.45
C ARG A 125 0.58 -5.87 1.87
N GLY A 126 0.07 -5.12 2.85
CA GLY A 126 0.39 -5.32 4.26
C GLY A 126 1.79 -4.88 4.67
N GLY A 127 2.58 -4.32 3.75
CA GLY A 127 3.90 -3.75 4.02
C GLY A 127 4.91 -4.71 4.62
N LEU A 128 5.83 -4.18 5.41
CA LEU A 128 6.86 -4.97 6.09
C LEU A 128 6.26 -6.04 7.00
N ASN A 129 5.14 -5.76 7.67
CA ASN A 129 4.51 -6.73 8.55
C ASN A 129 4.06 -8.00 7.82
N ALA A 130 3.48 -7.86 6.62
CA ALA A 130 3.11 -9.01 5.79
C ALA A 130 4.34 -9.77 5.26
N TRP A 131 5.42 -9.06 4.95
CA TRP A 131 6.69 -9.65 4.55
C TRP A 131 7.28 -10.54 5.65
N LEU A 132 7.33 -10.02 6.87
CA LEU A 132 7.80 -10.77 8.04
C LEU A 132 6.89 -11.94 8.39
N ALA A 133 5.56 -11.77 8.29
CA ALA A 133 4.59 -12.84 8.51
C ALA A 133 4.75 -13.99 7.48
N ALA A 134 5.26 -13.70 6.28
CA ALA A 134 5.60 -14.70 5.28
C ALA A 134 7.00 -15.34 5.48
N ASN A 135 7.68 -15.05 6.59
CA ASN A 135 9.02 -15.52 6.93
C ASN A 135 10.09 -15.17 5.87
N LEU A 136 9.92 -14.03 5.21
CA LEU A 136 10.88 -13.56 4.22
C LEU A 136 12.01 -12.76 4.87
N PRO A 137 13.24 -12.82 4.30
CA PRO A 137 14.42 -12.24 4.94
C PRO A 137 14.42 -10.71 4.88
N VAL A 138 14.99 -10.12 5.94
CA VAL A 138 15.30 -8.68 6.05
C VAL A 138 16.75 -8.49 6.46
N THR A 139 17.28 -7.31 6.24
CA THR A 139 18.62 -6.91 6.66
C THR A 139 18.59 -5.58 7.38
N ALA A 140 19.60 -5.33 8.21
CA ALA A 140 19.82 -4.04 8.89
C ALA A 140 21.09 -3.31 8.39
N LYS A 141 21.70 -3.80 7.29
CA LYS A 141 22.92 -3.23 6.68
C LYS A 141 22.60 -2.32 5.51
#